data_7e8543eb2a6c78df25f6faa6e3f83ca4
#
_entry.id   7e8543eb2a6c78df25f6faa6e3f83ca4
#
_cell.length_a   1.000
_cell.length_b   1.000
_cell.length_c   1.000
_cell.angle_alpha   90.00
_cell.angle_beta   90.00
_cell.angle_gamma   90.00
#
_symmetry.space_group_name_H-M   'P 1'
#
loop_
_entity.id
_entity.type
_entity.pdbx_description
1 polymer ?
#
loop_
_entity_poly.entity_id
_entity_poly.type
_entity_poly.pdbx_seq_one_letter_code
_entity_poly.pdbx_strand_id
1 'polypeptide(L)'
;MADLKAINEAYTEYLRPQTFPVAVRLCESEEELPERVRIPQRDLGLTISLCHAIAMARRYGWTMAVDKNQSCYVPNISLGFVQVPADVADGSFQESLGLWGMNKEQAAAAIENMPKFEYGKYQYALMAPLHRANFEPHVILFYGNPAQIWVLLGGYLSGTGTRGGLNITLTTGAGCTTHITRTIQTDEAQFALVGTGERLVPHPQDYECAFSIPVSKIDQTVKGLEAGHRGGVSRYPIPTFLRYNSQHPPGYDRMRSHLLGEE
;
A
#
# COMPACT_ATOMS: atom_id res chain seq x y z
N MET A 1 -1.76 15.14 14.16
CA MET A 1 -1.46 14.95 12.72
C MET A 1 -0.05 14.40 12.62
N ALA A 2 0.16 13.30 11.89
CA ALA A 2 1.49 12.73 11.69
C ALA A 2 2.38 13.73 10.93
N ASP A 3 3.67 13.80 11.29
CA ASP A 3 4.64 14.62 10.55
C ASP A 3 5.07 13.90 9.27
N LEU A 4 4.29 14.10 8.20
CA LEU A 4 4.52 13.44 6.91
C LEU A 4 5.88 13.78 6.29
N LYS A 5 6.44 14.96 6.63
CA LYS A 5 7.76 15.36 6.15
C LYS A 5 8.85 14.54 6.84
N ALA A 6 8.81 14.44 8.16
CA ALA A 6 9.74 13.63 8.93
C ALA A 6 9.67 12.15 8.54
N ILE A 7 8.46 11.63 8.29
CA ILE A 7 8.26 10.25 7.82
C ILE A 7 8.91 10.05 6.44
N ASN A 8 8.72 11.00 5.52
CA ASN A 8 9.35 10.92 4.19
C ASN A 8 10.88 11.01 4.26
N GLU A 9 11.43 11.81 5.16
CA GLU A 9 12.86 11.89 5.42
C GLU A 9 13.41 10.55 5.92
N ALA A 10 12.75 9.93 6.90
CA ALA A 10 13.11 8.60 7.40
C ALA A 10 13.06 7.53 6.29
N TYR A 11 12.01 7.54 5.44
CA TYR A 11 11.93 6.63 4.31
C TYR A 11 13.06 6.86 3.30
N THR A 12 13.42 8.11 3.05
CA THR A 12 14.51 8.46 2.15
C THR A 12 15.86 7.99 2.71
N GLU A 13 16.09 8.14 4.01
CA GLU A 13 17.32 7.73 4.66
C GLU A 13 17.47 6.21 4.73
N TYR A 14 16.44 5.51 5.21
CA TYR A 14 16.55 4.08 5.54
C TYR A 14 16.17 3.14 4.39
N LEU A 15 15.28 3.57 3.50
CA LEU A 15 14.74 2.73 2.42
C LEU A 15 15.23 3.15 1.03
N ARG A 16 15.58 4.43 0.83
CA ARG A 16 16.00 4.98 -0.48
C ARG A 16 15.02 4.63 -1.59
N PRO A 17 13.77 5.09 -1.51
CA PRO A 17 12.73 4.72 -2.45
C PRO A 17 13.08 5.17 -3.88
N GLN A 18 12.80 4.34 -4.88
CA GLN A 18 12.99 4.68 -6.30
C GLN A 18 11.85 5.54 -6.85
N THR A 19 10.69 5.48 -6.21
CA THR A 19 9.53 6.33 -6.49
C THR A 19 9.00 6.90 -5.20
N PHE A 20 8.27 8.01 -5.23
CA PHE A 20 7.76 8.63 -4.03
C PHE A 20 6.81 7.68 -3.27
N PRO A 21 6.95 7.53 -1.95
CA PRO A 21 5.88 6.98 -1.13
C PRO A 21 4.61 7.83 -1.29
N VAL A 22 3.44 7.20 -1.25
CA VAL A 22 2.16 7.85 -1.56
C VAL A 22 1.27 7.89 -0.32
N ALA A 23 0.84 9.09 0.05
CA ALA A 23 -0.22 9.31 1.02
C ALA A 23 -1.58 9.14 0.33
N VAL A 24 -2.49 8.34 0.92
CA VAL A 24 -3.84 8.12 0.40
C VAL A 24 -4.89 8.46 1.44
N ARG A 25 -5.90 9.24 1.03
CA ARG A 25 -7.09 9.55 1.82
C ARG A 25 -8.33 9.23 1.01
N LEU A 26 -9.34 8.65 1.64
CA LEU A 26 -10.69 8.56 1.09
C LEU A 26 -11.48 9.76 1.58
N CYS A 27 -12.13 10.48 0.66
CA CYS A 27 -12.89 11.69 0.93
C CYS A 27 -14.38 11.44 0.73
N GLU A 28 -15.19 11.97 1.63
CA GLU A 28 -16.65 11.83 1.58
C GLU A 28 -17.29 12.83 0.62
N SER A 29 -16.60 13.94 0.34
CA SER A 29 -17.07 14.97 -0.61
C SER A 29 -15.90 15.63 -1.35
N GLU A 30 -16.22 16.42 -2.38
CA GLU A 30 -15.25 17.19 -3.17
C GLU A 30 -14.62 18.34 -2.36
N GLU A 31 -15.33 18.87 -1.36
CA GLU A 31 -14.81 19.95 -0.51
C GLU A 31 -13.59 19.54 0.32
N GLU A 32 -13.39 18.24 0.53
CA GLU A 32 -12.19 17.71 1.21
C GLU A 32 -10.96 17.69 0.31
N LEU A 33 -11.10 17.91 -0.99
CA LEU A 33 -9.98 17.88 -1.92
C LEU A 33 -9.18 19.18 -1.84
N PRO A 34 -7.83 19.10 -1.90
CA PRO A 34 -7.01 20.31 -1.92
C PRO A 34 -7.15 21.07 -3.24
N GLU A 35 -6.94 22.39 -3.21
CA GLU A 35 -7.06 23.25 -4.41
C GLU A 35 -6.24 22.77 -5.61
N ARG A 36 -5.06 22.23 -5.38
CA ARG A 36 -4.15 21.78 -6.44
C ARG A 36 -4.20 20.27 -6.62
N VAL A 37 -5.40 19.73 -6.80
CA VAL A 37 -5.63 18.32 -7.13
C VAL A 37 -5.95 18.18 -8.62
N ARG A 38 -5.50 17.08 -9.23
CA ARG A 38 -5.92 16.71 -10.59
C ARG A 38 -6.95 15.59 -10.53
N ILE A 39 -8.12 15.87 -11.06
CA ILE A 39 -9.16 14.87 -11.33
C ILE A 39 -9.02 14.52 -12.83
N PRO A 40 -8.61 13.28 -13.17
CA PRO A 40 -8.15 12.96 -14.53
C PRO A 40 -9.13 13.35 -15.64
N GLN A 41 -10.42 13.06 -15.45
CA GLN A 41 -11.44 13.38 -16.45
C GLN A 41 -11.62 14.88 -16.64
N ARG A 42 -11.69 15.62 -15.52
CA ARG A 42 -11.91 17.07 -15.52
C ARG A 42 -10.70 17.85 -16.03
N ASP A 43 -9.50 17.49 -15.54
CA ASP A 43 -8.32 18.35 -15.68
C ASP A 43 -7.37 17.88 -16.79
N LEU A 44 -7.47 16.61 -17.20
CA LEU A 44 -6.58 16.01 -18.22
C LEU A 44 -7.32 15.44 -19.42
N GLY A 45 -8.65 15.35 -19.38
CA GLY A 45 -9.45 14.70 -20.43
C GLY A 45 -9.20 13.19 -20.53
N LEU A 46 -8.75 12.56 -19.43
CA LEU A 46 -8.35 11.15 -19.40
C LEU A 46 -9.27 10.34 -18.46
N THR A 47 -9.62 9.14 -18.90
CA THR A 47 -10.25 8.12 -18.04
C THR A 47 -9.19 7.12 -17.65
N ILE A 48 -8.74 7.16 -16.38
CA ILE A 48 -7.67 6.29 -15.88
C ILE A 48 -8.15 5.47 -14.68
N SER A 49 -7.44 4.39 -14.37
CA SER A 49 -7.72 3.60 -13.17
C SER A 49 -7.11 4.22 -11.91
N LEU A 50 -7.61 3.81 -10.74
CA LEU A 50 -7.00 4.16 -9.45
C LEU A 50 -5.51 3.80 -9.41
N CYS A 51 -5.14 2.61 -9.88
CA CYS A 51 -3.73 2.17 -9.93
C CYS A 51 -2.87 3.10 -10.78
N HIS A 52 -3.41 3.60 -11.89
CA HIS A 52 -2.71 4.56 -12.75
C HIS A 52 -2.54 5.91 -12.04
N ALA A 53 -3.57 6.38 -11.32
CA ALA A 53 -3.46 7.62 -10.53
C ALA A 53 -2.41 7.48 -9.40
N ILE A 54 -2.33 6.33 -8.73
CA ILE A 54 -1.24 6.01 -7.78
C ILE A 54 0.12 6.08 -8.48
N ALA A 55 0.25 5.50 -9.67
CA ALA A 55 1.50 5.55 -10.42
C ALA A 55 1.88 6.97 -10.84
N MET A 56 0.93 7.82 -11.21
CA MET A 56 1.18 9.24 -11.49
C MET A 56 1.64 9.99 -10.23
N ALA A 57 1.03 9.70 -9.08
CA ALA A 57 1.47 10.29 -7.82
C ALA A 57 2.90 9.87 -7.48
N ARG A 58 3.22 8.57 -7.53
CA ARG A 58 4.54 8.07 -7.13
C ARG A 58 5.67 8.36 -8.12
N ARG A 59 5.36 8.51 -9.42
CA ARG A 59 6.39 8.71 -10.47
C ARG A 59 6.50 10.15 -10.94
N TYR A 60 5.37 10.86 -11.08
CA TYR A 60 5.36 12.24 -11.58
C TYR A 60 5.27 13.25 -10.45
N GLY A 61 5.00 12.82 -9.23
CA GLY A 61 4.87 13.72 -8.10
C GLY A 61 3.57 14.53 -8.09
N TRP A 62 2.51 14.02 -8.73
CA TRP A 62 1.23 14.72 -8.84
C TRP A 62 0.29 14.39 -7.68
N THR A 63 -0.49 15.38 -7.27
CA THR A 63 -1.65 15.15 -6.40
C THR A 63 -2.84 14.81 -7.29
N MET A 64 -3.42 13.63 -7.09
CA MET A 64 -4.48 13.05 -7.90
C MET A 64 -5.70 12.74 -7.05
N ALA A 65 -6.89 12.87 -7.61
CA ALA A 65 -8.10 12.30 -7.03
C ALA A 65 -8.88 11.56 -8.12
N VAL A 66 -9.42 10.41 -7.78
CA VAL A 66 -10.32 9.64 -8.66
C VAL A 66 -11.64 9.40 -7.96
N ASP A 67 -12.70 9.38 -8.75
CA ASP A 67 -14.07 9.12 -8.35
C ASP A 67 -14.64 7.89 -9.08
N LYS A 68 -15.95 7.70 -9.06
CA LYS A 68 -16.67 6.61 -9.75
C LYS A 68 -16.44 6.56 -11.26
N ASN A 69 -15.98 7.67 -11.89
CA ASN A 69 -15.76 7.76 -13.33
C ASN A 69 -14.38 7.23 -13.76
N GLN A 70 -13.57 6.72 -12.84
CA GLN A 70 -12.32 6.05 -13.16
C GLN A 70 -12.57 4.74 -13.93
N SER A 71 -11.56 4.22 -14.65
CA SER A 71 -11.72 3.18 -15.67
C SER A 71 -11.85 1.73 -15.15
N CYS A 72 -11.65 1.47 -13.87
CA CYS A 72 -11.62 0.11 -13.33
C CYS A 72 -12.82 -0.16 -12.42
N TYR A 73 -13.54 -1.25 -12.61
CA TYR A 73 -14.71 -1.59 -11.80
C TYR A 73 -14.35 -2.02 -10.36
N VAL A 74 -13.17 -2.63 -10.15
CA VAL A 74 -12.78 -3.16 -8.84
C VAL A 74 -12.71 -2.07 -7.76
N PRO A 75 -12.01 -0.93 -7.95
CA PRO A 75 -12.05 0.15 -6.96
C PRO A 75 -13.43 0.78 -6.81
N ASN A 76 -14.27 0.81 -7.85
CA ASN A 76 -15.63 1.32 -7.73
C ASN A 76 -16.45 0.52 -6.72
N ILE A 77 -16.31 -0.80 -6.71
CA ILE A 77 -16.94 -1.68 -5.73
C ILE A 77 -16.25 -1.58 -4.37
N SER A 78 -14.93 -1.75 -4.34
CA SER A 78 -14.15 -1.83 -3.11
C SER A 78 -14.21 -0.54 -2.27
N LEU A 79 -14.19 0.63 -2.92
CA LEU A 79 -14.27 1.92 -2.26
C LEU A 79 -15.70 2.41 -2.00
N GLY A 80 -16.70 1.63 -2.42
CA GLY A 80 -18.11 1.99 -2.25
C GLY A 80 -18.56 3.16 -3.13
N PHE A 81 -17.89 3.41 -4.25
CA PHE A 81 -18.24 4.50 -5.17
C PHE A 81 -19.50 4.24 -5.97
N VAL A 82 -19.86 2.98 -6.17
CA VAL A 82 -21.07 2.56 -6.88
C VAL A 82 -21.84 1.52 -6.07
N GLN A 83 -23.16 1.51 -6.22
CA GLN A 83 -23.98 0.43 -5.74
C GLN A 83 -23.76 -0.79 -6.64
N VAL A 84 -23.50 -1.95 -6.04
CA VAL A 84 -23.29 -3.19 -6.79
C VAL A 84 -24.64 -3.66 -7.34
N PRO A 85 -24.82 -3.81 -8.68
CA PRO A 85 -26.04 -4.36 -9.27
C PRO A 85 -26.26 -5.80 -8.85
N ALA A 86 -27.52 -6.25 -8.85
CA ALA A 86 -27.89 -7.58 -8.39
C ALA A 86 -27.25 -8.71 -9.23
N ASP A 87 -27.17 -8.54 -10.54
CA ASP A 87 -26.52 -9.46 -11.48
C ASP A 87 -25.00 -9.52 -11.36
N VAL A 88 -24.37 -8.44 -10.89
CA VAL A 88 -22.96 -8.42 -10.51
C VAL A 88 -22.75 -9.11 -9.16
N ALA A 89 -23.65 -8.87 -8.21
CA ALA A 89 -23.55 -9.47 -6.88
C ALA A 89 -23.74 -11.00 -6.92
N ASP A 90 -24.66 -11.49 -7.77
CA ASP A 90 -24.93 -12.94 -7.92
C ASP A 90 -23.98 -13.65 -8.90
N GLY A 91 -23.05 -12.92 -9.53
CA GLY A 91 -22.01 -13.44 -10.41
C GLY A 91 -22.46 -13.71 -11.85
N SER A 92 -23.75 -13.59 -12.18
CA SER A 92 -24.27 -13.92 -13.53
C SER A 92 -23.72 -13.00 -14.62
N PHE A 93 -23.49 -11.73 -14.29
CA PHE A 93 -22.92 -10.79 -15.26
C PHE A 93 -21.46 -11.13 -15.59
N GLN A 94 -20.63 -11.42 -14.59
CA GLN A 94 -19.21 -11.81 -14.80
C GLN A 94 -19.07 -13.11 -15.57
N GLU A 95 -19.93 -14.12 -15.27
CA GLU A 95 -19.97 -15.38 -16.00
C GLU A 95 -20.31 -15.14 -17.48
N SER A 96 -21.31 -14.30 -17.76
CA SER A 96 -21.71 -13.97 -19.14
C SER A 96 -20.60 -13.31 -19.96
N LEU A 97 -19.67 -12.63 -19.30
CA LEU A 97 -18.50 -11.99 -19.91
C LEU A 97 -17.29 -12.94 -20.03
N GLY A 98 -17.35 -14.13 -19.41
CA GLY A 98 -16.22 -15.05 -19.33
C GLY A 98 -15.04 -14.49 -18.53
N LEU A 99 -15.29 -13.55 -17.61
CA LEU A 99 -14.23 -12.91 -16.83
C LEU A 99 -13.47 -13.93 -15.98
N TRP A 100 -12.16 -14.02 -16.19
CA TRP A 100 -11.26 -14.93 -15.48
C TRP A 100 -11.63 -16.43 -15.59
N GLY A 101 -12.54 -16.78 -16.49
CA GLY A 101 -13.05 -18.14 -16.61
C GLY A 101 -13.85 -18.62 -15.40
N MET A 102 -14.32 -17.69 -14.55
CA MET A 102 -15.15 -18.01 -13.38
C MET A 102 -16.56 -18.37 -13.81
N ASN A 103 -17.14 -19.38 -13.16
CA ASN A 103 -18.56 -19.63 -13.19
C ASN A 103 -19.30 -18.65 -12.25
N LYS A 104 -20.64 -18.68 -12.28
CA LYS A 104 -21.51 -17.79 -11.51
C LYS A 104 -21.18 -17.80 -10.00
N GLU A 105 -21.05 -18.98 -9.41
CA GLU A 105 -20.80 -19.14 -7.97
C GLU A 105 -19.42 -18.59 -7.57
N GLN A 106 -18.40 -18.83 -8.38
CA GLN A 106 -17.05 -18.31 -8.16
C GLN A 106 -17.02 -16.78 -8.28
N ALA A 107 -17.74 -16.23 -9.25
CA ALA A 107 -17.84 -14.80 -9.45
C ALA A 107 -18.60 -14.11 -8.30
N ALA A 108 -19.72 -14.68 -7.84
CA ALA A 108 -20.46 -14.21 -6.68
C ALA A 108 -19.58 -14.19 -5.42
N ALA A 109 -18.89 -15.32 -5.15
CA ALA A 109 -17.96 -15.42 -4.01
C ALA A 109 -16.83 -14.39 -4.08
N ALA A 110 -16.31 -14.09 -5.28
CA ALA A 110 -15.28 -13.07 -5.45
C ALA A 110 -15.77 -11.66 -5.09
N ILE A 111 -17.01 -11.34 -5.43
CA ILE A 111 -17.63 -10.04 -5.04
C ILE A 111 -17.98 -10.02 -3.55
N GLU A 112 -18.52 -11.11 -3.00
CA GLU A 112 -18.89 -11.21 -1.59
C GLU A 112 -17.66 -11.03 -0.68
N ASN A 113 -16.58 -11.76 -0.97
CA ASN A 113 -15.36 -11.77 -0.17
C ASN A 113 -14.42 -10.58 -0.45
N MET A 114 -14.74 -9.72 -1.43
CA MET A 114 -13.94 -8.54 -1.72
C MET A 114 -14.04 -7.55 -0.55
N PRO A 115 -12.90 -7.09 0.03
CA PRO A 115 -12.91 -5.97 0.96
C PRO A 115 -13.57 -4.75 0.32
N LYS A 116 -14.62 -4.22 0.95
CA LYS A 116 -15.38 -3.09 0.41
C LYS A 116 -15.99 -2.25 1.51
N PHE A 117 -16.10 -0.96 1.25
CA PHE A 117 -16.86 -0.02 2.08
C PHE A 117 -18.33 0.00 1.65
N GLU A 118 -19.16 0.51 2.53
CA GLU A 118 -20.57 0.76 2.22
C GLU A 118 -20.71 1.75 1.06
N TYR A 119 -21.72 1.53 0.22
CA TYR A 119 -22.00 2.41 -0.90
C TYR A 119 -22.30 3.83 -0.41
N GLY A 120 -21.67 4.80 -1.06
CA GLY A 120 -21.87 6.23 -0.80
C GLY A 120 -21.11 6.78 0.40
N LYS A 121 -20.34 5.96 1.14
CA LYS A 121 -19.51 6.45 2.24
C LYS A 121 -18.41 7.39 1.76
N TYR A 122 -17.79 7.06 0.64
CA TYR A 122 -16.73 7.89 0.03
C TYR A 122 -17.07 8.21 -1.42
N GLN A 123 -16.64 9.38 -1.87
CA GLN A 123 -16.83 9.83 -3.24
C GLN A 123 -15.51 9.91 -4.01
N TYR A 124 -14.40 10.15 -3.31
CA TYR A 124 -13.08 10.31 -3.92
C TYR A 124 -12.02 9.49 -3.19
N ALA A 125 -11.04 8.99 -3.96
CA ALA A 125 -9.75 8.56 -3.44
C ALA A 125 -8.71 9.61 -3.83
N LEU A 126 -8.19 10.31 -2.83
CA LEU A 126 -7.16 11.35 -2.94
C LEU A 126 -5.80 10.71 -2.68
N MET A 127 -4.81 11.02 -3.52
CA MET A 127 -3.45 10.54 -3.38
C MET A 127 -2.42 11.59 -3.76
N ALA A 128 -1.33 11.65 -3.01
CA ALA A 128 -0.21 12.56 -3.28
C ALA A 128 1.12 11.92 -2.88
N PRO A 129 2.25 12.36 -3.45
CA PRO A 129 3.55 12.04 -2.88
C PRO A 129 3.59 12.44 -1.41
N LEU A 130 4.14 11.58 -0.56
CA LEU A 130 4.12 11.77 0.90
C LEU A 130 4.67 13.14 1.33
N HIS A 131 5.77 13.58 0.71
CA HIS A 131 6.40 14.89 1.02
C HIS A 131 5.61 16.11 0.55
N ARG A 132 4.55 15.92 -0.25
CA ARG A 132 3.67 16.98 -0.76
C ARG A 132 2.26 16.90 -0.24
N ALA A 133 1.92 15.85 0.50
CA ALA A 133 0.59 15.69 1.04
C ALA A 133 0.30 16.77 2.09
N ASN A 134 -0.73 17.57 1.84
CA ASN A 134 -1.22 18.62 2.72
C ASN A 134 -2.57 18.24 3.36
N PHE A 135 -2.82 16.95 3.47
CA PHE A 135 -3.98 16.34 4.09
C PHE A 135 -3.53 15.20 5.02
N GLU A 136 -4.37 14.82 5.97
CA GLU A 136 -4.13 13.66 6.81
C GLU A 136 -4.49 12.39 6.06
N PRO A 137 -3.54 11.51 5.76
CA PRO A 137 -3.82 10.27 5.04
C PRO A 137 -4.46 9.22 5.95
N HIS A 138 -5.21 8.30 5.35
CA HIS A 138 -5.60 7.05 6.02
C HIS A 138 -4.48 6.01 5.92
N VAL A 139 -3.80 5.97 4.78
CA VAL A 139 -2.79 4.95 4.44
C VAL A 139 -1.59 5.59 3.76
N ILE A 140 -0.41 5.05 4.05
CA ILE A 140 0.83 5.33 3.31
C ILE A 140 1.20 4.09 2.50
N LEU A 141 1.36 4.27 1.19
CA LEU A 141 1.80 3.23 0.26
C LEU A 141 3.29 3.37 -0.04
N PHE A 142 3.98 2.25 -0.05
CA PHE A 142 5.37 2.15 -0.45
C PHE A 142 5.54 1.09 -1.52
N TYR A 143 6.20 1.44 -2.62
CA TYR A 143 6.60 0.51 -3.67
C TYR A 143 8.11 0.39 -3.67
N GLY A 144 8.61 -0.83 -3.60
CA GLY A 144 10.04 -1.09 -3.55
C GLY A 144 10.40 -2.53 -3.88
N ASN A 145 11.68 -2.81 -3.93
CA ASN A 145 12.17 -4.17 -4.11
C ASN A 145 12.02 -4.98 -2.79
N PRO A 146 12.14 -6.32 -2.84
CA PRO A 146 11.99 -7.16 -1.66
C PRO A 146 12.90 -6.78 -0.49
N ALA A 147 14.12 -6.28 -0.76
CA ALA A 147 15.05 -5.88 0.31
C ALA A 147 14.58 -4.61 1.04
N GLN A 148 14.04 -3.64 0.30
CA GLN A 148 13.44 -2.43 0.88
C GLN A 148 12.18 -2.78 1.70
N ILE A 149 11.33 -3.65 1.15
CA ILE A 149 10.13 -4.12 1.85
C ILE A 149 10.51 -4.89 3.12
N TRP A 150 11.55 -5.72 3.07
CA TRP A 150 12.02 -6.43 4.25
C TRP A 150 12.46 -5.49 5.38
N VAL A 151 13.20 -4.41 5.05
CA VAL A 151 13.59 -3.39 6.04
C VAL A 151 12.38 -2.68 6.60
N LEU A 152 11.43 -2.27 5.73
CA LEU A 152 10.20 -1.59 6.15
C LEU A 152 9.32 -2.48 7.04
N LEU A 153 9.16 -3.74 6.67
CA LEU A 153 8.46 -4.76 7.47
C LEU A 153 9.12 -4.94 8.84
N GLY A 154 10.45 -5.04 8.87
CA GLY A 154 11.21 -5.13 10.12
C GLY A 154 10.97 -3.92 11.03
N GLY A 155 10.93 -2.72 10.46
CA GLY A 155 10.56 -1.49 11.17
C GLY A 155 9.13 -1.53 11.72
N TYR A 156 8.16 -1.95 10.90
CA TYR A 156 6.76 -2.10 11.32
C TYR A 156 6.62 -3.11 12.47
N LEU A 157 7.14 -4.33 12.33
CA LEU A 157 7.04 -5.37 13.34
C LEU A 157 7.73 -4.99 14.65
N SER A 158 8.93 -4.41 14.56
CA SER A 158 9.68 -3.96 15.73
C SER A 158 9.01 -2.78 16.42
N GLY A 159 8.57 -1.79 15.65
CA GLY A 159 7.96 -0.57 16.18
C GLY A 159 6.61 -0.79 16.82
N THR A 160 5.79 -1.68 16.26
CA THR A 160 4.46 -2.00 16.78
C THR A 160 4.45 -3.14 17.81
N GLY A 161 5.57 -3.87 17.95
CA GLY A 161 5.63 -5.08 18.78
C GLY A 161 4.82 -6.25 18.22
N THR A 162 4.33 -6.13 17.00
CA THR A 162 3.52 -7.15 16.33
C THR A 162 4.42 -8.27 15.83
N ARG A 163 4.09 -9.51 16.20
CA ARG A 163 4.74 -10.72 15.65
C ARG A 163 3.82 -11.55 14.78
N GLY A 164 2.62 -11.03 14.52
CA GLY A 164 1.61 -11.68 13.69
C GLY A 164 1.99 -11.66 12.20
N GLY A 165 1.43 -12.60 11.46
CA GLY A 165 1.64 -12.70 10.03
C GLY A 165 1.06 -11.52 9.26
N LEU A 166 1.68 -11.16 8.16
CA LEU A 166 1.10 -10.28 7.17
C LEU A 166 0.10 -11.04 6.32
N ASN A 167 -1.00 -10.39 6.00
CA ASN A 167 -1.87 -10.89 4.97
C ASN A 167 -1.22 -10.62 3.61
N ILE A 168 -1.00 -11.68 2.84
CA ILE A 168 -0.50 -11.59 1.47
C ILE A 168 -1.68 -11.79 0.53
N THR A 169 -2.00 -10.78 -0.25
CA THR A 169 -3.00 -10.89 -1.31
C THR A 169 -2.28 -10.87 -2.65
N LEU A 170 -2.50 -11.90 -3.45
CA LEU A 170 -1.81 -12.11 -4.73
C LEU A 170 -2.71 -11.86 -5.94
N THR A 171 -3.88 -11.21 -5.75
CA THR A 171 -4.92 -11.23 -6.75
C THR A 171 -5.26 -9.86 -7.32
N THR A 172 -6.26 -9.87 -8.17
CA THR A 172 -6.94 -8.70 -8.71
C THR A 172 -7.28 -7.70 -7.61
N GLY A 173 -6.95 -6.44 -7.83
CA GLY A 173 -7.32 -5.37 -6.90
C GLY A 173 -6.33 -5.12 -5.76
N ALA A 174 -5.08 -5.58 -5.83
CA ALA A 174 -4.10 -5.35 -4.77
C ALA A 174 -4.04 -3.87 -4.35
N GLY A 175 -3.95 -2.93 -5.29
CA GLY A 175 -3.87 -1.49 -5.01
C GLY A 175 -5.10 -0.96 -4.25
N CYS A 176 -6.31 -1.28 -4.69
CA CYS A 176 -7.54 -0.78 -4.09
C CYS A 176 -8.03 -1.64 -2.92
N THR A 177 -8.18 -2.95 -3.11
CA THR A 177 -8.79 -3.81 -2.08
C THR A 177 -7.86 -4.10 -0.93
N THR A 178 -6.59 -4.43 -1.20
CA THR A 178 -5.62 -4.78 -0.17
C THR A 178 -5.01 -3.53 0.45
N HIS A 179 -4.35 -2.71 -0.37
CA HIS A 179 -3.54 -1.61 0.16
C HIS A 179 -4.36 -0.42 0.66
N ILE A 180 -5.59 -0.22 0.18
CA ILE A 180 -6.43 0.87 0.66
C ILE A 180 -7.51 0.31 1.57
N THR A 181 -8.47 -0.43 1.00
CA THR A 181 -9.67 -0.83 1.75
C THR A 181 -9.33 -1.68 2.97
N ARG A 182 -8.55 -2.77 2.78
CA ARG A 182 -8.23 -3.69 3.87
C ARG A 182 -7.35 -3.04 4.93
N THR A 183 -6.34 -2.25 4.52
CA THR A 183 -5.48 -1.52 5.47
C THR A 183 -6.29 -0.60 6.37
N ILE A 184 -7.26 0.13 5.81
CA ILE A 184 -8.13 1.03 6.58
C ILE A 184 -9.08 0.23 7.50
N GLN A 185 -9.67 -0.86 7.00
CA GLN A 185 -10.63 -1.66 7.75
C GLN A 185 -10.00 -2.41 8.93
N THR A 186 -8.77 -2.89 8.77
CA THR A 186 -8.09 -3.70 9.80
C THR A 186 -7.19 -2.90 10.70
N ASP A 187 -6.85 -1.67 10.34
CA ASP A 187 -5.79 -0.86 10.98
C ASP A 187 -4.46 -1.62 11.07
N GLU A 188 -4.16 -2.44 10.05
CA GLU A 188 -2.94 -3.24 9.98
C GLU A 188 -2.24 -3.07 8.64
N ALA A 189 -0.90 -3.19 8.64
CA ALA A 189 -0.12 -3.16 7.42
C ALA A 189 -0.46 -4.34 6.51
N GLN A 190 -0.42 -4.09 5.19
CA GLN A 190 -0.65 -5.12 4.18
C GLN A 190 0.54 -5.20 3.23
N PHE A 191 0.89 -6.42 2.83
CA PHE A 191 1.86 -6.68 1.78
C PHE A 191 1.15 -7.32 0.59
N ALA A 192 1.49 -6.89 -0.61
CA ALA A 192 1.07 -7.58 -1.83
C ALA A 192 2.16 -7.51 -2.91
N LEU A 193 2.22 -8.54 -3.72
CA LEU A 193 2.80 -8.42 -5.04
C LEU A 193 1.86 -7.54 -5.88
N VAL A 194 2.42 -6.66 -6.70
CA VAL A 194 1.60 -5.78 -7.56
C VAL A 194 0.60 -6.58 -8.37
N GLY A 195 -0.66 -6.17 -8.31
CA GLY A 195 -1.78 -6.92 -8.86
C GLY A 195 -1.89 -6.85 -10.38
N THR A 196 -2.77 -7.66 -10.95
CA THR A 196 -2.97 -7.75 -12.41
C THR A 196 -3.30 -6.40 -13.04
N GLY A 197 -4.20 -5.60 -12.44
CA GLY A 197 -4.55 -4.29 -12.97
C GLY A 197 -3.38 -3.31 -12.96
N GLU A 198 -2.52 -3.38 -11.93
CA GLU A 198 -1.31 -2.58 -11.87
C GLU A 198 -0.31 -2.99 -12.95
N ARG A 199 -0.15 -4.29 -13.20
CA ARG A 199 0.74 -4.80 -14.26
C ARG A 199 0.28 -4.45 -15.65
N LEU A 200 -1.04 -4.49 -15.89
CA LEU A 200 -1.62 -4.21 -17.20
C LEU A 200 -1.65 -2.72 -17.56
N VAL A 201 -1.80 -1.83 -16.58
CA VAL A 201 -2.07 -0.41 -16.85
C VAL A 201 -0.89 0.49 -16.48
N PRO A 202 -0.46 0.64 -15.21
CA PRO A 202 0.66 1.52 -14.89
C PRO A 202 2.04 0.88 -15.00
N HIS A 203 2.14 -0.40 -15.36
CA HIS A 203 3.39 -1.10 -15.60
C HIS A 203 4.45 -0.88 -14.50
N PRO A 204 4.27 -1.44 -13.29
CA PRO A 204 5.32 -1.47 -12.29
C PRO A 204 6.50 -2.32 -12.80
N GLN A 205 7.67 -2.12 -12.21
CA GLN A 205 8.81 -2.97 -12.50
C GLN A 205 8.58 -4.38 -11.97
N ASP A 206 9.11 -5.40 -12.62
CA ASP A 206 8.89 -6.81 -12.26
C ASP A 206 9.35 -7.15 -10.83
N TYR A 207 10.35 -6.43 -10.33
CA TYR A 207 10.88 -6.61 -8.97
C TYR A 207 10.12 -5.79 -7.91
N GLU A 208 9.18 -4.93 -8.28
CA GLU A 208 8.45 -4.11 -7.32
C GLU A 208 7.43 -4.96 -6.54
N CYS A 209 7.44 -4.76 -5.23
CA CYS A 209 6.40 -5.17 -4.30
C CYS A 209 5.75 -3.92 -3.70
N ALA A 210 4.55 -4.07 -3.18
CA ALA A 210 3.85 -2.97 -2.53
C ALA A 210 3.59 -3.28 -1.05
N PHE A 211 3.71 -2.27 -0.21
CA PHE A 211 3.45 -2.32 1.22
C PHE A 211 2.63 -1.11 1.63
N SER A 212 1.62 -1.32 2.44
CA SER A 212 0.76 -0.26 2.96
C SER A 212 0.74 -0.27 4.47
N ILE A 213 0.77 0.91 5.07
CA ILE A 213 0.75 1.11 6.51
C ILE A 213 -0.37 2.09 6.84
N PRO A 214 -1.28 1.77 7.79
CA PRO A 214 -2.24 2.74 8.27
C PRO A 214 -1.52 3.87 9.01
N VAL A 215 -2.02 5.10 8.87
CA VAL A 215 -1.35 6.27 9.47
C VAL A 215 -1.20 6.15 10.98
N SER A 216 -2.12 5.46 11.66
CA SER A 216 -2.07 5.18 13.10
C SER A 216 -0.81 4.43 13.56
N LYS A 217 -0.16 3.67 12.67
CA LYS A 217 1.03 2.86 12.96
C LYS A 217 2.33 3.46 12.44
N ILE A 218 2.26 4.60 11.75
CA ILE A 218 3.41 5.10 10.98
C ILE A 218 4.56 5.58 11.87
N ASP A 219 4.26 6.31 12.95
CA ASP A 219 5.29 6.83 13.85
C ASP A 219 6.05 5.72 14.56
N GLN A 220 5.34 4.65 14.94
CA GLN A 220 5.96 3.47 15.55
C GLN A 220 6.81 2.71 14.53
N THR A 221 6.36 2.64 13.27
CA THR A 221 7.13 2.04 12.18
C THR A 221 8.44 2.80 11.94
N VAL A 222 8.41 4.13 11.92
CA VAL A 222 9.61 4.95 11.77
C VAL A 222 10.59 4.73 12.93
N LYS A 223 10.11 4.71 14.17
CA LYS A 223 10.94 4.37 15.34
C LYS A 223 11.56 2.98 15.22
N GLY A 224 10.81 2.01 14.70
CA GLY A 224 11.32 0.66 14.44
C GLY A 224 12.40 0.62 13.35
N LEU A 225 12.24 1.41 12.27
CA LEU A 225 13.25 1.57 11.22
C LEU A 225 14.56 2.14 11.79
N GLU A 226 14.47 3.22 12.58
CA GLU A 226 15.63 3.83 13.24
C GLU A 226 16.33 2.87 14.19
N ALA A 227 15.57 2.15 15.01
CA ALA A 227 16.12 1.18 15.94
C ALA A 227 16.82 0.02 15.21
N GLY A 228 16.20 -0.53 14.16
CA GLY A 228 16.78 -1.58 13.33
C GLY A 228 18.06 -1.12 12.64
N HIS A 229 18.06 0.09 12.12
CA HIS A 229 19.26 0.68 11.48
C HIS A 229 20.40 0.89 12.48
N ARG A 230 20.14 1.51 13.64
CA ARG A 230 21.13 1.70 14.70
C ARG A 230 21.67 0.39 15.26
N GLY A 231 20.78 -0.58 15.46
CA GLY A 231 21.14 -1.92 15.93
C GLY A 231 21.92 -2.74 14.91
N GLY A 232 22.01 -2.30 13.66
CA GLY A 232 22.69 -2.99 12.58
C GLY A 232 22.00 -4.26 12.10
N VAL A 233 20.75 -4.48 12.50
CA VAL A 233 19.97 -5.69 12.18
C VAL A 233 19.19 -5.57 10.87
N SER A 234 18.84 -4.34 10.45
CA SER A 234 18.15 -4.10 9.19
C SER A 234 18.73 -2.86 8.50
N ARG A 235 19.42 -3.08 7.40
CA ARG A 235 20.04 -2.02 6.59
C ARG A 235 19.80 -2.25 5.11
N TYR A 236 19.62 -1.17 4.38
CA TYR A 236 19.55 -1.17 2.93
C TYR A 236 20.53 -0.13 2.36
N PRO A 237 21.27 -0.43 1.28
CA PRO A 237 21.36 -1.71 0.60
C PRO A 237 22.13 -2.76 1.40
N ILE A 238 21.90 -4.05 1.09
CA ILE A 238 22.64 -5.16 1.66
C ILE A 238 24.05 -5.19 1.05
N PRO A 239 25.12 -5.43 1.84
CA PRO A 239 26.48 -5.60 1.30
C PRO A 239 26.56 -6.73 0.27
N THR A 240 27.33 -6.53 -0.79
CA THR A 240 27.45 -7.47 -1.91
C THR A 240 28.50 -8.56 -1.71
N PHE A 241 29.28 -8.52 -0.62
CA PHE A 241 30.32 -9.51 -0.34
C PHE A 241 29.98 -10.35 0.89
N LEU A 242 30.30 -11.64 0.80
CA LEU A 242 30.17 -12.58 1.90
C LEU A 242 31.47 -12.55 2.74
N ARG A 243 31.31 -12.47 4.07
CA ARG A 243 32.40 -12.61 5.01
C ARG A 243 32.60 -14.09 5.41
N TYR A 244 33.82 -14.50 5.66
CA TYR A 244 34.08 -15.86 6.11
C TYR A 244 33.50 -16.15 7.48
N ASN A 245 33.61 -15.18 8.41
CA ASN A 245 33.02 -15.28 9.73
C ASN A 245 31.73 -14.46 9.81
N SER A 246 30.72 -15.04 10.40
CA SER A 246 29.51 -14.30 10.75
C SER A 246 29.85 -13.18 11.72
N GLN A 247 29.47 -11.96 11.38
CA GLN A 247 29.59 -10.80 12.24
C GLN A 247 28.20 -10.33 12.58
N HIS A 248 27.83 -10.50 13.82
CA HIS A 248 26.54 -10.07 14.32
C HIS A 248 26.63 -8.70 15.01
N PRO A 249 25.52 -7.96 15.10
CA PRO A 249 25.46 -6.78 15.96
C PRO A 249 25.74 -7.17 17.43
N PRO A 250 26.33 -6.28 18.24
CA PRO A 250 26.69 -6.61 19.64
C PRO A 250 25.53 -7.12 20.51
N GLY A 251 24.30 -6.71 20.21
CA GLY A 251 23.13 -7.21 20.90
C GLY A 251 22.82 -8.68 20.61
N TYR A 252 23.16 -9.19 19.42
CA TYR A 252 23.03 -10.60 19.07
C TYR A 252 24.06 -11.45 19.79
N ASP A 253 25.29 -10.98 19.84
CA ASP A 253 26.37 -11.71 20.54
C ASP A 253 26.05 -11.82 22.02
N ARG A 254 25.62 -10.74 22.67
CA ARG A 254 25.17 -10.77 24.07
C ARG A 254 23.98 -11.71 24.32
N MET A 255 22.98 -11.69 23.44
CA MET A 255 21.85 -12.61 23.54
C MET A 255 22.31 -14.07 23.42
N ARG A 256 23.26 -14.36 22.50
CA ARG A 256 23.83 -15.68 22.34
C ARG A 256 24.56 -16.12 23.62
N SER A 257 25.45 -15.27 24.15
CA SER A 257 26.20 -15.58 25.39
C SER A 257 25.26 -15.83 26.55
N HIS A 258 24.22 -15.00 26.73
CA HIS A 258 23.22 -15.19 27.75
C HIS A 258 22.45 -16.53 27.61
N LEU A 259 22.02 -16.88 26.40
CA LEU A 259 21.34 -18.16 26.13
C LEU A 259 22.23 -19.38 26.37
N LEU A 260 23.55 -19.24 26.23
CA LEU A 260 24.52 -20.31 26.46
C LEU A 260 25.05 -20.34 27.90
N GLY A 261 24.67 -19.37 28.75
CA GLY A 261 25.20 -19.26 30.10
C GLY A 261 26.68 -18.92 30.18
N GLU A 262 27.16 -18.15 29.18
CA GLU A 262 28.56 -17.73 29.04
C GLU A 262 28.83 -16.36 29.72
N GLU A 263 27.88 -15.76 30.40
CA GLU A 263 27.99 -14.50 31.18
C GLU A 263 28.28 -14.77 32.65
#